data_9544d09d48f4a4b655bec635bc998136
#
_entry.id   9544d09d48f4a4b655bec635bc998136
#
_cell.length_a   1.000
_cell.length_b   1.000
_cell.length_c   1.000
_cell.angle_alpha   90.00
_cell.angle_beta   90.00
_cell.angle_gamma   90.00
#
_symmetry.space_group_name_H-M   'P 1'
#
loop_
_entity.id
_entity.type
_entity.pdbx_description
1 polymer ?
#
loop_
_entity_poly.entity_id
_entity_poly.type
_entity_poly.pdbx_seq_one_letter_code
_entity_poly.pdbx_strand_id
1 'polypeptide(L)' 'MKQKYAVGDKVKFTETKGGYGDIKDTGVVTEILSDNLVECEVTYTYGFKHKLSFYLDEIAGKIE' A
#
# COMPACT_ATOMS: atom_id res chain seq x y z
N MET A 1 -19.22 -7.35 -1.26
CA MET A 1 -18.54 -6.34 -2.01
C MET A 1 -17.17 -6.79 -2.43
N LYS A 2 -16.82 -6.53 -3.66
CA LYS A 2 -15.56 -6.99 -4.16
C LYS A 2 -14.42 -6.08 -3.79
N GLN A 3 -13.30 -6.70 -3.44
CA GLN A 3 -12.09 -5.97 -3.20
C GLN A 3 -11.56 -5.44 -4.54
N LYS A 4 -11.11 -4.20 -4.52
CA LYS A 4 -10.60 -3.53 -5.69
C LYS A 4 -9.24 -4.02 -6.13
N TYR A 5 -8.46 -4.49 -5.19
CA TYR A 5 -7.08 -4.88 -5.44
C TYR A 5 -6.88 -6.34 -5.15
N ALA A 6 -5.78 -6.89 -5.66
CA ALA A 6 -5.44 -8.28 -5.45
C ALA A 6 -3.97 -8.37 -5.01
N VAL A 7 -3.64 -9.44 -4.35
CA VAL A 7 -2.26 -9.69 -3.95
C VAL A 7 -1.37 -9.66 -5.19
N GLY A 8 -0.28 -8.92 -5.08
CA GLY A 8 0.65 -8.75 -6.20
C GLY A 8 0.45 -7.46 -6.97
N ASP A 9 -0.65 -6.77 -6.75
CA ASP A 9 -0.88 -5.51 -7.43
C ASP A 9 0.07 -4.45 -6.93
N LYS A 10 0.62 -3.67 -7.86
CA LYS A 10 1.40 -2.49 -7.50
C LYS A 10 0.46 -1.31 -7.41
N VAL A 11 0.58 -0.56 -6.34
CA VAL A 11 -0.32 0.55 -6.08
C VAL A 11 0.46 1.78 -5.72
N LYS A 12 -0.18 2.93 -5.91
CA LYS A 12 0.37 4.20 -5.50
C LYS A 12 -0.49 4.75 -4.38
N PHE A 13 0.15 5.28 -3.36
CA PHE A 13 -0.55 5.81 -2.20
C PHE A 13 -0.93 7.27 -2.43
N THR A 14 -2.02 7.70 -1.81
CA THR A 14 -2.48 9.07 -1.98
C THR A 14 -1.50 10.06 -1.40
N GLU A 15 -0.84 9.67 -0.31
CA GLU A 15 0.23 10.47 0.25
C GLU A 15 1.07 9.57 1.12
N THR A 16 2.32 9.94 1.29
CA THR A 16 3.20 9.20 2.17
C THR A 16 2.78 9.43 3.60
N LYS A 17 2.87 8.38 4.39
CA LYS A 17 2.46 8.46 5.78
C LYS A 17 3.52 9.18 6.58
N GLY A 18 3.16 10.31 7.08
CA GLY A 18 4.09 11.13 7.82
C GLY A 18 4.67 10.46 9.05
N GLY A 19 3.87 9.64 9.70
CA GLY A 19 4.32 8.97 10.91
C GLY A 19 5.42 7.97 10.68
N TYR A 20 5.58 7.54 9.46
CA TYR A 20 6.60 6.55 9.12
C TYR A 20 7.78 7.17 8.40
N GLY A 21 7.76 8.46 8.20
CA GLY A 21 8.86 9.13 7.58
C GLY A 21 8.98 8.82 6.11
N ASP A 22 10.08 8.31 5.71
CA ASP A 22 10.46 8.30 4.32
C ASP A 22 10.10 7.03 3.57
N ILE A 23 8.82 6.73 3.46
CA ILE A 23 8.41 5.62 2.62
C ILE A 23 8.14 6.14 1.22
N LYS A 24 8.40 5.29 0.24
CA LYS A 24 8.08 5.60 -1.15
C LYS A 24 6.58 5.56 -1.33
N ASP A 25 6.09 6.29 -2.30
CA ASP A 25 4.65 6.43 -2.52
C ASP A 25 4.04 5.26 -3.28
N THR A 26 4.81 4.20 -3.50
CA THR A 26 4.31 3.01 -4.17
C THR A 26 4.59 1.78 -3.31
N GLY A 27 3.78 0.76 -3.51
CA GLY A 27 3.96 -0.49 -2.79
C GLY A 27 3.27 -1.63 -3.52
N VAL A 28 3.35 -2.80 -2.94
CA VAL A 28 2.77 -4.00 -3.52
C VAL A 28 1.82 -4.61 -2.51
N VAL A 29 0.61 -4.94 -2.94
CA VAL A 29 -0.37 -5.57 -2.07
C VAL A 29 0.11 -6.98 -1.73
N THR A 30 0.20 -7.28 -0.45
CA THR A 30 0.66 -8.59 0.01
C THR A 30 -0.44 -9.41 0.62
N GLU A 31 -1.50 -8.77 1.09
CA GLU A 31 -2.61 -9.51 1.68
C GLU A 31 -3.87 -8.65 1.66
N ILE A 32 -5.00 -9.29 1.47
CA ILE A 32 -6.30 -8.63 1.56
C ILE A 32 -6.84 -8.92 2.96
N LEU A 33 -6.98 -7.87 3.75
CA LEU A 33 -7.39 -8.04 5.15
C LEU A 33 -8.90 -7.94 5.33
N SER A 34 -9.54 -7.10 4.53
CA SER A 34 -10.98 -6.99 4.54
C SER A 34 -11.41 -6.27 3.27
N ASP A 35 -12.70 -5.96 3.15
CA ASP A 35 -13.22 -5.29 1.96
C ASP A 35 -12.58 -3.92 1.73
N ASN A 36 -12.13 -3.26 2.79
CA ASN A 36 -11.58 -1.92 2.66
C ASN A 36 -10.19 -1.77 3.26
N LEU A 37 -9.54 -2.88 3.57
CA LEU A 37 -8.22 -2.82 4.22
C LEU A 37 -7.31 -3.84 3.57
N VAL A 38 -6.15 -3.40 3.14
CA VAL A 38 -5.15 -4.27 2.52
C VAL A 38 -3.81 -4.07 3.20
N GLU A 39 -2.99 -5.11 3.15
CA GLU A 39 -1.61 -5.01 3.60
C GLU A 39 -0.74 -4.83 2.38
N CYS A 40 0.16 -3.85 2.44
CA CYS A 40 1.08 -3.60 1.35
C CYS A 40 2.51 -3.58 1.87
N GLU A 41 3.40 -4.11 1.06
CA GLU A 41 4.82 -3.97 1.35
C GLU A 41 5.26 -2.63 0.82
N VAL A 42 5.85 -1.83 1.69
CA VAL A 42 6.36 -0.52 1.34
C VAL A 42 7.87 -0.54 1.45
N THR A 43 8.51 0.36 0.71
CA THR A 43 9.95 0.49 0.73
C THR A 43 10.29 1.87 1.28
N TYR A 44 11.13 1.91 2.28
CA TYR A 44 11.63 3.17 2.79
C TYR A 44 12.72 3.69 1.85
N THR A 45 12.90 4.99 1.83
CA THR A 45 13.86 5.59 0.91
C THR A 45 15.28 5.11 1.16
N TYR A 46 15.57 4.63 2.36
CA TYR A 46 16.89 4.10 2.68
C TYR A 46 16.98 2.59 2.50
N GLY A 47 15.99 1.98 1.88
CA GLY A 47 16.12 0.61 1.43
C GLY A 47 15.40 -0.47 2.23
N PHE A 48 14.92 -0.16 3.41
CA PHE A 48 14.17 -1.13 4.20
C PHE A 48 12.79 -1.34 3.63
N LYS A 49 12.28 -2.56 3.81
CA LYS A 49 10.93 -2.89 3.42
C LYS A 49 10.14 -3.31 4.64
N HIS A 50 8.89 -2.87 4.69
CA HIS A 50 7.98 -3.21 5.76
C HIS A 50 6.61 -3.46 5.21
N LYS A 51 5.81 -4.20 5.96
CA LYS A 51 4.40 -4.42 5.61
C LYS A 51 3.55 -3.54 6.50
N LEU A 52 2.72 -2.74 5.87
CA LEU A 52 1.81 -1.84 6.57
C LEU A 52 0.41 -2.03 6.03
N SER A 53 -0.59 -1.81 6.86
CA SER A 53 -1.96 -1.89 6.37
C SER A 53 -2.46 -0.52 5.96
N PHE A 54 -3.25 -0.51 4.90
CA PHE A 54 -3.80 0.72 4.33
C PHE A 54 -5.27 0.54 4.07
N TYR A 55 -6.05 1.57 4.36
CA TYR A 55 -7.43 1.62 3.90
C TYR A 55 -7.43 1.96 2.42
N LEU A 56 -8.49 1.57 1.72
CA LEU A 56 -8.55 1.79 0.28
C LEU A 56 -8.45 3.26 -0.10
N ASP A 57 -8.97 4.16 0.75
CA ASP A 57 -8.89 5.57 0.43
C ASP A 57 -7.49 6.14 0.61
N GLU A 58 -6.57 5.36 1.14
CA GLU A 58 -5.17 5.76 1.22
C GLU A 58 -4.39 5.32 -0.01
N ILE A 59 -5.05 4.63 -0.92
CA ILE A 59 -4.43 4.14 -2.15
C ILE A 59 -5.01 4.94 -3.31
N ALA A 60 -4.14 5.61 -4.05
CA ALA A 60 -4.58 6.42 -5.18
C ALA A 60 -5.02 5.58 -6.36
N GLY A 61 -4.40 4.42 -6.55
CA GLY A 61 -4.78 3.55 -7.64
C GLY A 61 -3.72 2.51 -7.92
N LYS A 62 -4.02 1.68 -8.90
CA LYS A 62 -3.13 0.62 -9.30
C LYS A 62 -2.17 1.14 -10.37
N ILE A 63 -0.93 0.71 -10.30
CA ILE A 63 0.10 1.08 -11.28
C ILE A 63 0.25 -0.07 -12.26
N GLU A 64 0.24 0.29 -13.52
CA GLU A 64 0.39 -0.69 -14.58
C GLU A 64 1.85 -1.02 -14.84
#